data_e1bb30f1c4e4a420bd44b82af78d095d
#
_entry.id   e1bb30f1c4e4a420bd44b82af78d095d
#
_cell.length_a   1.000
_cell.length_b   1.000
_cell.length_c   1.000
_cell.angle_alpha   90.00
_cell.angle_beta   90.00
_cell.angle_gamma   90.00
#
_symmetry.space_group_name_H-M   'P 1'
#
loop_
_entity.id
_entity.type
_entity.pdbx_description
1 polymer ?
#
loop_
_entity_poly.entity_id
_entity_poly.type
_entity_poly.pdbx_seq_one_letter_code
_entity_poly.pdbx_strand_id
1 'polypeptide(L)'
;MRFNVSELAKNVCYAAALCAVSMTANASLSLEKQREVYEQAQDLLDKNDIDGYLSIRPKIADYPLTPYVDYRTFIRQLSMKSPQQVDAFINEHEAFPFSRRIRAPYLDNLYKQKDWKTITEFQKVIPSGERYQCIFYVAQLKQGKQVAALKAQKTCG
;
A
#
# COMPACT_ATOMS: atom_id res chain seq x y z
N MET A 1 55.50 0.63 -44.42
CA MET A 1 54.21 0.05 -44.11
C MET A 1 53.15 1.16 -44.19
N ARG A 2 52.32 1.14 -45.23
CA ARG A 2 51.24 2.15 -45.39
C ARG A 2 49.95 1.55 -44.78
N PHE A 3 49.56 2.06 -43.66
CA PHE A 3 48.29 1.68 -43.05
C PHE A 3 47.13 2.34 -43.87
N ASN A 4 46.26 1.49 -44.36
CA ASN A 4 45.13 1.92 -45.22
C ASN A 4 43.97 2.43 -44.30
N VAL A 5 43.84 3.75 -44.22
CA VAL A 5 42.88 4.44 -43.35
C VAL A 5 41.42 4.24 -43.82
N SER A 6 41.22 3.68 -45.02
CA SER A 6 39.87 3.52 -45.60
C SER A 6 39.09 2.33 -45.07
N GLU A 7 39.74 1.33 -44.47
CA GLU A 7 39.07 0.17 -43.88
C GLU A 7 38.58 0.41 -42.45
N LEU A 8 39.25 1.36 -41.72
CA LEU A 8 38.77 1.72 -40.36
C LEU A 8 37.48 2.51 -40.35
N ALA A 9 37.24 3.31 -41.39
CA ALA A 9 36.02 4.16 -41.49
C ALA A 9 34.75 3.34 -41.78
N LYS A 10 34.84 2.19 -42.42
CA LYS A 10 33.68 1.35 -42.70
C LYS A 10 33.19 0.55 -41.54
N ASN A 11 34.09 0.16 -40.60
CA ASN A 11 33.71 -0.62 -39.42
C ASN A 11 33.13 0.24 -38.28
N VAL A 12 33.40 1.55 -38.27
CA VAL A 12 32.82 2.45 -37.26
C VAL A 12 31.37 2.81 -37.56
N CYS A 13 30.97 2.85 -38.86
CA CYS A 13 29.58 3.15 -39.20
C CYS A 13 28.60 1.98 -38.98
N TYR A 14 29.08 0.71 -38.90
CA TYR A 14 28.19 -0.43 -38.61
C TYR A 14 27.89 -0.64 -37.11
N ALA A 15 28.73 -0.11 -36.23
CA ALA A 15 28.52 -0.21 -34.78
C ALA A 15 27.52 0.82 -34.22
N ALA A 16 27.23 1.89 -34.98
CA ALA A 16 26.29 2.95 -34.51
C ALA A 16 24.81 2.68 -34.84
N ALA A 17 24.51 1.64 -35.62
CA ALA A 17 23.15 1.36 -36.11
C ALA A 17 22.38 0.33 -35.26
N LEU A 18 22.97 -0.23 -34.18
CA LEU A 18 22.36 -1.31 -33.37
C LEU A 18 21.89 -0.86 -31.99
N CYS A 19 21.93 0.42 -31.65
CA CYS A 19 21.33 0.96 -30.44
C CYS A 19 20.01 1.70 -30.70
N ALA A 20 19.18 1.18 -31.58
CA ALA A 20 17.74 1.45 -31.52
C ALA A 20 17.20 0.65 -30.32
N VAL A 21 17.43 1.16 -29.12
CA VAL A 21 16.69 0.74 -27.93
C VAL A 21 15.22 1.00 -28.26
N SER A 22 14.51 -0.07 -28.52
CA SER A 22 13.06 -0.06 -28.61
C SER A 22 12.55 0.37 -27.23
N MET A 23 12.43 1.68 -27.01
CA MET A 23 11.56 2.21 -25.97
C MET A 23 10.15 1.78 -26.39
N THR A 24 9.72 0.61 -25.92
CA THR A 24 8.32 0.28 -25.86
C THR A 24 7.73 1.28 -24.88
N ALA A 25 7.31 2.44 -25.39
CA ALA A 25 6.41 3.31 -24.68
C ALA A 25 5.19 2.43 -24.38
N ASN A 26 5.05 2.00 -23.13
CA ASN A 26 3.76 1.51 -22.67
C ASN A 26 2.81 2.67 -22.84
N ALA A 27 2.10 2.70 -23.97
CA ALA A 27 1.08 3.68 -24.19
C ALA A 27 0.05 3.48 -23.07
N SER A 28 0.02 4.39 -22.09
CA SER A 28 -1.00 4.38 -21.06
C SER A 28 -2.36 4.41 -21.75
N LEU A 29 -3.30 3.64 -21.23
CA LEU A 29 -4.67 3.64 -21.74
C LEU A 29 -5.21 5.08 -21.71
N SER A 30 -6.05 5.43 -22.69
CA SER A 30 -6.77 6.69 -22.62
C SER A 30 -7.58 6.79 -21.33
N LEU A 31 -7.81 7.99 -20.83
CA LEU A 31 -8.57 8.22 -19.59
C LEU A 31 -9.93 7.52 -19.62
N GLU A 32 -10.60 7.49 -20.76
CA GLU A 32 -11.88 6.82 -20.93
C GLU A 32 -11.76 5.31 -20.76
N LYS A 33 -10.73 4.70 -21.35
CA LYS A 33 -10.42 3.28 -21.17
C LYS A 33 -10.02 2.94 -19.75
N GLN A 34 -9.28 3.81 -19.08
CA GLN A 34 -8.95 3.63 -17.66
C GLN A 34 -10.22 3.68 -16.80
N ARG A 35 -11.18 4.53 -17.13
CA ARG A 35 -12.47 4.59 -16.45
C ARG A 35 -13.26 3.30 -16.61
N GLU A 36 -13.35 2.74 -17.80
CA GLU A 36 -14.00 1.45 -18.05
C GLU A 36 -13.36 0.33 -17.22
N VAL A 37 -12.02 0.28 -17.18
CA VAL A 37 -11.29 -0.70 -16.37
C VAL A 37 -11.50 -0.47 -14.88
N TYR A 38 -11.61 0.78 -14.43
CA TYR A 38 -11.93 1.10 -13.04
C TYR A 38 -13.33 0.63 -12.63
N GLU A 39 -14.33 0.78 -13.50
CA GLU A 39 -15.67 0.24 -13.29
C GLU A 39 -15.64 -1.29 -13.18
N GLN A 40 -14.90 -1.97 -14.08
CA GLN A 40 -14.67 -3.42 -13.96
C GLN A 40 -13.99 -3.81 -12.65
N ALA A 41 -13.02 -3.02 -12.18
CA ALA A 41 -12.34 -3.25 -10.91
C ALA A 41 -13.32 -3.18 -9.73
N GLN A 42 -14.26 -2.23 -9.74
CA GLN A 42 -15.30 -2.15 -8.73
C GLN A 42 -16.22 -3.37 -8.75
N ASP A 43 -16.65 -3.81 -9.93
CA ASP A 43 -17.51 -4.99 -10.09
C ASP A 43 -16.84 -6.26 -9.58
N LEU A 44 -15.54 -6.45 -9.88
CA LEU A 44 -14.76 -7.58 -9.36
C LEU A 44 -14.68 -7.55 -7.84
N LEU A 45 -14.39 -6.38 -7.27
CA LEU A 45 -14.35 -6.22 -5.82
C LEU A 45 -15.73 -6.40 -5.17
N ASP A 46 -16.83 -6.02 -5.82
CA ASP A 46 -18.18 -6.27 -5.31
C ASP A 46 -18.50 -7.76 -5.25
N LYS A 47 -17.98 -8.53 -6.21
CA LYS A 47 -18.05 -9.99 -6.24
C LYS A 47 -17.01 -10.68 -5.35
N ASN A 48 -16.20 -9.91 -4.61
CA ASN A 48 -15.07 -10.40 -3.82
C ASN A 48 -13.99 -11.14 -4.63
N ASP A 49 -13.89 -10.86 -5.93
CA ASP A 49 -12.87 -11.39 -6.82
C ASP A 49 -11.60 -10.51 -6.75
N ILE A 50 -10.79 -10.77 -5.74
CA ILE A 50 -9.53 -10.03 -5.51
C ILE A 50 -8.51 -10.36 -6.61
N ASP A 51 -8.41 -11.61 -7.03
CA ASP A 51 -7.43 -12.04 -8.04
C ASP A 51 -7.77 -11.43 -9.40
N GLY A 52 -9.05 -11.42 -9.77
CA GLY A 52 -9.55 -10.71 -10.95
C GLY A 52 -9.19 -9.24 -10.92
N TYR A 53 -9.42 -8.55 -9.80
CA TYR A 53 -9.01 -7.15 -9.61
C TYR A 53 -7.49 -6.98 -9.81
N LEU A 54 -6.67 -7.77 -9.14
CA LEU A 54 -5.21 -7.66 -9.21
C LEU A 54 -4.68 -7.86 -10.64
N SER A 55 -5.36 -8.68 -11.45
CA SER A 55 -5.00 -8.91 -12.85
C SER A 55 -5.19 -7.69 -13.76
N ILE A 56 -6.17 -6.84 -13.46
CA ILE A 56 -6.49 -5.64 -14.25
C ILE A 56 -5.93 -4.34 -13.66
N ARG A 57 -5.58 -4.34 -12.36
CA ARG A 57 -5.09 -3.17 -11.63
C ARG A 57 -3.93 -2.44 -12.33
N PRO A 58 -2.94 -3.12 -12.98
CA PRO A 58 -1.86 -2.43 -13.69
C PRO A 58 -2.34 -1.51 -14.83
N LYS A 59 -3.50 -1.81 -15.42
CA LYS A 59 -4.07 -1.01 -16.52
C LYS A 59 -4.62 0.36 -16.06
N ILE A 60 -4.85 0.51 -14.77
CA ILE A 60 -5.34 1.73 -14.12
C ILE A 60 -4.33 2.29 -13.10
N ALA A 61 -3.04 1.96 -13.23
CA ALA A 61 -2.02 2.41 -12.29
C ALA A 61 -2.03 3.92 -12.08
N ASP A 62 -2.20 4.68 -13.15
CA ASP A 62 -2.17 6.14 -13.16
C ASP A 62 -3.58 6.78 -13.11
N TYR A 63 -4.64 5.97 -12.97
CA TYR A 63 -5.98 6.53 -12.89
C TYR A 63 -6.24 7.17 -11.53
N PRO A 64 -6.74 8.41 -11.46
CA PRO A 64 -6.81 9.18 -10.21
C PRO A 64 -7.64 8.52 -9.08
N LEU A 65 -8.58 7.64 -9.42
CA LEU A 65 -9.43 6.97 -8.44
C LEU A 65 -8.92 5.57 -8.05
N THR A 66 -7.84 5.08 -8.64
CA THR A 66 -7.26 3.77 -8.30
C THR A 66 -6.96 3.60 -6.80
N PRO A 67 -6.50 4.63 -6.06
CA PRO A 67 -6.30 4.50 -4.62
C PRO A 67 -7.55 4.06 -3.84
N TYR A 68 -8.75 4.35 -4.33
CA TYR A 68 -9.99 3.92 -3.66
C TYR A 68 -10.27 2.42 -3.79
N VAL A 69 -9.98 1.82 -4.94
CA VAL A 69 -10.10 0.35 -5.12
C VAL A 69 -8.96 -0.38 -4.44
N ASP A 70 -7.75 0.17 -4.44
CA ASP A 70 -6.62 -0.33 -3.64
C ASP A 70 -6.95 -0.33 -2.14
N TYR A 71 -7.56 0.74 -1.63
CA TYR A 71 -8.02 0.82 -0.24
C TYR A 71 -9.06 -0.26 0.08
N ARG A 72 -10.06 -0.49 -0.79
CA ARG A 72 -11.07 -1.54 -0.59
C ARG A 72 -10.44 -2.92 -0.46
N THR A 73 -9.43 -3.22 -1.27
CA THR A 73 -8.67 -4.46 -1.23
C THR A 73 -7.82 -4.56 0.03
N PHE A 74 -7.14 -3.48 0.38
CA PHE A 74 -6.29 -3.40 1.56
C PHE A 74 -7.08 -3.66 2.85
N ILE A 75 -8.24 -3.01 3.02
CA ILE A 75 -9.11 -3.16 4.20
C ILE A 75 -9.61 -4.60 4.35
N ARG A 76 -9.95 -5.28 3.26
CA ARG A 76 -10.39 -6.69 3.31
C ARG A 76 -9.30 -7.63 3.82
N GLN A 77 -8.06 -7.32 3.57
CA GLN A 77 -6.89 -8.10 3.99
C GLN A 77 -6.20 -7.52 5.25
N LEU A 78 -6.81 -6.55 5.92
CA LEU A 78 -6.16 -5.77 6.98
C LEU A 78 -5.69 -6.64 8.15
N SER A 79 -6.41 -7.71 8.47
CA SER A 79 -6.05 -8.65 9.54
C SER A 79 -4.77 -9.45 9.29
N MET A 80 -4.33 -9.50 8.03
CA MET A 80 -3.12 -10.21 7.60
C MET A 80 -1.93 -9.26 7.37
N LYS A 81 -2.14 -7.94 7.51
CA LYS A 81 -1.10 -6.95 7.24
C LYS A 81 -0.21 -6.74 8.45
N SER A 82 1.10 -6.61 8.21
CA SER A 82 2.04 -6.18 9.26
C SER A 82 1.90 -4.67 9.55
N PRO A 83 2.36 -4.19 10.73
CA PRO A 83 2.41 -2.77 11.04
C PRO A 83 3.10 -1.93 9.96
N GLN A 84 4.21 -2.44 9.42
CA GLN A 84 4.99 -1.76 8.39
C GLN A 84 4.20 -1.61 7.09
N GLN A 85 3.44 -2.64 6.69
CA GLN A 85 2.58 -2.57 5.51
C GLN A 85 1.43 -1.58 5.70
N VAL A 86 0.87 -1.50 6.92
CA VAL A 86 -0.19 -0.53 7.23
C VAL A 86 0.35 0.90 7.23
N ASP A 87 1.49 1.14 7.86
CA ASP A 87 2.12 2.47 7.85
C ASP A 87 2.55 2.87 6.44
N ALA A 88 3.12 1.97 5.64
CA ALA A 88 3.49 2.23 4.25
C ALA A 88 2.26 2.65 3.42
N PHE A 89 1.16 1.92 3.53
CA PHE A 89 -0.08 2.23 2.81
C PHE A 89 -0.67 3.59 3.25
N ILE A 90 -0.65 3.91 4.55
CA ILE A 90 -1.11 5.20 5.08
C ILE A 90 -0.27 6.35 4.50
N ASN A 91 1.06 6.19 4.46
CA ASN A 91 1.97 7.22 3.97
C ASN A 91 1.87 7.40 2.46
N GLU A 92 1.76 6.30 1.70
CA GLU A 92 1.57 6.34 0.25
C GLU A 92 0.29 7.09 -0.14
N HIS A 93 -0.75 6.97 0.68
CA HIS A 93 -2.07 7.55 0.42
C HIS A 93 -2.43 8.68 1.38
N GLU A 94 -1.47 9.40 1.95
CA GLU A 94 -1.72 10.44 2.96
C GLU A 94 -2.64 11.57 2.49
N ALA A 95 -2.63 11.86 1.18
CA ALA A 95 -3.50 12.86 0.56
C ALA A 95 -4.99 12.45 0.51
N PHE A 96 -5.30 11.16 0.73
CA PHE A 96 -6.67 10.65 0.65
C PHE A 96 -7.32 10.56 2.03
N PRO A 97 -8.61 10.96 2.16
CA PRO A 97 -9.30 10.96 3.46
C PRO A 97 -9.37 9.59 4.13
N PHE A 98 -9.35 8.50 3.37
CA PHE A 98 -9.43 7.15 3.89
C PHE A 98 -8.16 6.69 4.61
N SER A 99 -6.98 7.26 4.29
CA SER A 99 -5.71 6.86 4.89
C SER A 99 -5.75 6.97 6.42
N ARG A 100 -6.32 8.06 6.94
CA ARG A 100 -6.45 8.31 8.39
C ARG A 100 -7.40 7.36 9.10
N ARG A 101 -8.28 6.68 8.35
CA ARG A 101 -9.31 5.77 8.89
C ARG A 101 -8.80 4.34 9.07
N ILE A 102 -7.60 4.00 8.60
CA ILE A 102 -7.06 2.63 8.63
C ILE A 102 -6.59 2.22 10.03
N ARG A 103 -6.05 3.16 10.81
CA ARG A 103 -5.47 2.84 12.14
C ARG A 103 -6.48 2.22 13.10
N ALA A 104 -7.69 2.74 13.12
CA ALA A 104 -8.75 2.29 14.01
C ALA A 104 -9.14 0.81 13.77
N PRO A 105 -9.57 0.38 12.59
CA PRO A 105 -9.89 -1.02 12.33
C PRO A 105 -8.66 -1.95 12.45
N TYR A 106 -7.44 -1.45 12.22
CA TYR A 106 -6.24 -2.24 12.45
C TYR A 106 -6.03 -2.54 13.94
N LEU A 107 -6.15 -1.53 14.80
CA LEU A 107 -6.09 -1.73 16.26
C LEU A 107 -7.20 -2.67 16.76
N ASP A 108 -8.40 -2.57 16.20
CA ASP A 108 -9.50 -3.49 16.51
C ASP A 108 -9.17 -4.94 16.12
N ASN A 109 -8.55 -5.16 14.97
CA ASN A 109 -8.11 -6.50 14.54
C ASN A 109 -7.03 -7.06 15.47
N LEU A 110 -6.01 -6.27 15.78
CA LEU A 110 -4.94 -6.68 16.71
C LEU A 110 -5.50 -7.00 18.12
N TYR A 111 -6.45 -6.20 18.58
CA TYR A 111 -7.12 -6.43 19.87
C TYR A 111 -7.90 -7.75 19.89
N LYS A 112 -8.65 -8.04 18.83
CA LYS A 112 -9.38 -9.32 18.66
C LYS A 112 -8.41 -10.52 18.65
N GLN A 113 -7.25 -10.36 18.01
CA GLN A 113 -6.19 -11.37 17.98
C GLN A 113 -5.39 -11.47 19.29
N LYS A 114 -5.61 -10.54 20.24
CA LYS A 114 -4.84 -10.40 21.50
C LYS A 114 -3.33 -10.17 21.24
N ASP A 115 -2.99 -9.57 20.11
CA ASP A 115 -1.61 -9.24 19.77
C ASP A 115 -1.18 -7.92 20.43
N TRP A 116 -1.00 -8.02 21.76
CA TRP A 116 -0.68 -6.86 22.60
C TRP A 116 0.64 -6.22 22.27
N LYS A 117 1.61 -7.01 21.82
CA LYS A 117 2.92 -6.53 21.44
C LYS A 117 2.82 -5.65 20.21
N THR A 118 2.19 -6.13 19.14
CA THR A 118 2.02 -5.37 17.90
C THR A 118 1.21 -4.10 18.11
N ILE A 119 0.19 -4.10 18.99
CA ILE A 119 -0.55 -2.87 19.34
C ILE A 119 0.41 -1.79 19.84
N THR A 120 1.32 -2.09 20.78
CA THR A 120 2.22 -1.09 21.36
C THR A 120 3.39 -0.73 20.46
N GLU A 121 3.77 -1.58 19.53
CA GLU A 121 4.76 -1.29 18.49
C GLU A 121 4.19 -0.38 17.40
N PHE A 122 2.94 -0.61 16.99
CA PHE A 122 2.25 0.19 15.99
C PHE A 122 1.76 1.53 16.54
N GLN A 123 1.15 1.52 17.73
CA GLN A 123 0.62 2.71 18.38
C GLN A 123 1.60 3.21 19.46
N LYS A 124 2.52 4.10 19.06
CA LYS A 124 3.58 4.62 19.97
C LYS A 124 3.12 5.76 20.86
N VAL A 125 2.06 6.46 20.46
CA VAL A 125 1.45 7.56 21.21
C VAL A 125 0.03 7.19 21.64
N ILE A 126 -0.47 7.84 22.68
CA ILE A 126 -1.85 7.62 23.15
C ILE A 126 -2.81 8.00 22.03
N PRO A 127 -3.67 7.07 21.56
CA PRO A 127 -4.62 7.37 20.49
C PRO A 127 -5.74 8.29 20.97
N SER A 128 -6.42 8.92 20.03
CA SER A 128 -7.67 9.66 20.30
C SER A 128 -8.85 8.68 20.47
N GLY A 129 -9.81 9.08 21.31
CA GLY A 129 -11.04 8.30 21.59
C GLY A 129 -10.85 7.22 22.67
N GLU A 130 -11.78 7.16 23.61
CA GLU A 130 -11.74 6.29 24.79
C GLU A 130 -11.52 4.81 24.45
N ARG A 131 -12.23 4.30 23.43
CA ARG A 131 -12.09 2.91 22.98
C ARG A 131 -10.64 2.56 22.65
N TYR A 132 -9.96 3.40 21.87
CA TYR A 132 -8.58 3.10 21.42
C TYR A 132 -7.56 3.39 22.51
N GLN A 133 -7.84 4.34 23.40
CA GLN A 133 -7.05 4.53 24.61
C GLN A 133 -7.14 3.30 25.52
N CYS A 134 -8.35 2.74 25.69
CA CYS A 134 -8.54 1.51 26.43
C CYS A 134 -7.73 0.35 25.80
N ILE A 135 -7.85 0.12 24.51
CA ILE A 135 -7.08 -0.90 23.76
C ILE A 135 -5.58 -0.71 24.02
N PHE A 136 -5.08 0.52 23.95
CA PHE A 136 -3.67 0.84 24.16
C PHE A 136 -3.21 0.55 25.59
N TYR A 137 -3.96 0.97 26.60
CA TYR A 137 -3.60 0.72 27.99
C TYR A 137 -3.72 -0.76 28.37
N VAL A 138 -4.74 -1.46 27.88
CA VAL A 138 -4.87 -2.90 28.07
C VAL A 138 -3.67 -3.64 27.46
N ALA A 139 -3.26 -3.27 26.26
CA ALA A 139 -2.09 -3.87 25.62
C ALA A 139 -0.79 -3.65 26.43
N GLN A 140 -0.61 -2.44 26.98
CA GLN A 140 0.52 -2.15 27.86
C GLN A 140 0.47 -2.96 29.18
N LEU A 141 -0.72 -3.07 29.78
CA LEU A 141 -0.93 -3.86 30.99
C LEU A 141 -0.60 -5.34 30.74
N LYS A 142 -1.06 -5.91 29.63
CA LYS A 142 -0.77 -7.30 29.25
C LYS A 142 0.72 -7.59 29.01
N GLN A 143 1.52 -6.53 28.81
CA GLN A 143 2.98 -6.59 28.70
C GLN A 143 3.70 -6.24 30.02
N GLY A 144 2.98 -6.21 31.16
CA GLY A 144 3.56 -5.99 32.49
C GLY A 144 3.82 -4.54 32.86
N LYS A 145 3.31 -3.55 32.11
CA LYS A 145 3.47 -2.13 32.44
C LYS A 145 2.45 -1.73 33.52
N GLN A 146 2.81 -1.79 34.78
CA GLN A 146 1.92 -1.55 35.94
C GLN A 146 1.25 -0.16 35.92
N VAL A 147 1.95 0.90 35.51
CA VAL A 147 1.37 2.25 35.39
C VAL A 147 0.16 2.29 34.46
N ALA A 148 0.10 1.39 33.48
CA ALA A 148 -1.03 1.28 32.57
C ALA A 148 -2.28 0.67 33.24
N ALA A 149 -2.15 -0.07 34.35
CA ALA A 149 -3.30 -0.67 35.05
C ALA A 149 -4.28 0.39 35.57
N LEU A 150 -3.77 1.41 36.26
CA LEU A 150 -4.60 2.52 36.77
C LEU A 150 -5.28 3.30 35.63
N LYS A 151 -4.57 3.50 34.54
CA LYS A 151 -5.10 4.19 33.37
C LYS A 151 -6.16 3.36 32.65
N ALA A 152 -5.90 2.05 32.49
CA ALA A 152 -6.86 1.12 31.91
C ALA A 152 -8.15 1.07 32.74
N GLN A 153 -8.06 0.95 34.07
CA GLN A 153 -9.22 0.95 34.96
C GLN A 153 -10.06 2.22 34.84
N LYS A 154 -9.41 3.38 34.71
CA LYS A 154 -10.11 4.67 34.56
C LYS A 154 -10.77 4.87 33.19
N THR A 155 -10.17 4.29 32.14
CA THR A 155 -10.59 4.55 30.74
C THR A 155 -11.50 3.45 30.20
N CYS A 156 -11.41 2.22 30.73
CA CYS A 156 -12.16 1.07 30.23
C CYS A 156 -13.34 0.67 31.15
N GLY A 157 -13.47 1.31 32.29
CA GLY A 157 -14.59 1.07 33.25
C GLY A 157 -15.78 1.83 32.84
#